data_09297b43ea65f0a80f80e344bf471dd0
#
_entry.id   09297b43ea65f0a80f80e344bf471dd0
#
_cell.length_a   1.000
_cell.length_b   1.000
_cell.length_c   1.000
_cell.angle_alpha   90.00
_cell.angle_beta   90.00
_cell.angle_gamma   90.00
#
_symmetry.space_group_name_H-M   'P 1'
#
loop_
_entity.id
_entity.type
_entity.pdbx_description
1 polymer ?
#
loop_
_entity_poly.entity_id
_entity_poly.type
_entity_poly.pdbx_seq_one_letter_code
_entity_poly.pdbx_strand_id
1 'polypeptide(L)'
;MLIAHGANVHIKEHQVVPSRVAAYNSRKRTMSFSSRVCGACCALIVISQIANAADWRAPETQLADKIAAISGPGVIALDVVNRSSISSAEAEQIRRELTSLLAGSGIRVWQPDQAAVTVKLTLSENLQSYVWVAQIQQATTGDVVIVSATKPASAATTQNVPPLTFHVAPLVSQDEPILDLAIIEGSPRRMLVLGATGVTIDEFRDGHWVPGQSLAVKTPVALPRDLRGRIFLRKDHLFDAFLPGLICRSSGLNMNCQQSDDPWPLETESLGVSGFFSPVRNFFTGALVPGIGKQKSAPTFYSAAAVPRQNYTLWVFSGLDGQLHLLDGINDQVATKIHWGSDIAGVRTACRQNAQVVATSPGEDSQDALQAFEFPDREPLAVSQKLPLQGTVTALWTTPAGDAARVVIRNSETGKYDAVEINLTCGQ
;
A
#
# COMPACT_ATOMS: atom_id res chain seq x y z
N MET A 1 30.95 -31.56 -39.68
CA MET A 1 32.38 -31.20 -39.58
C MET A 1 32.51 -30.20 -38.45
N LEU A 2 33.05 -30.66 -37.33
CA LEU A 2 33.24 -29.89 -36.07
C LEU A 2 34.30 -28.81 -36.26
N ILE A 3 34.14 -27.65 -35.61
CA ILE A 3 35.26 -26.98 -34.97
C ILE A 3 34.73 -26.29 -33.72
N ALA A 4 35.17 -26.72 -32.54
CA ALA A 4 35.00 -26.09 -31.26
C ALA A 4 36.13 -25.07 -31.03
N HIS A 5 35.80 -23.89 -30.49
CA HIS A 5 36.80 -22.98 -29.92
C HIS A 5 36.50 -22.77 -28.45
N GLY A 6 37.37 -23.30 -27.61
CA GLY A 6 37.39 -23.06 -26.19
C GLY A 6 38.03 -21.70 -25.88
N ALA A 7 37.41 -20.97 -24.97
CA ALA A 7 38.01 -19.78 -24.36
C ALA A 7 38.38 -20.10 -22.91
N ASN A 8 39.66 -20.02 -22.60
CA ASN A 8 40.24 -20.12 -21.25
C ASN A 8 39.91 -18.84 -20.45
N VAL A 9 39.36 -19.02 -19.28
CA VAL A 9 39.21 -17.96 -18.28
C VAL A 9 40.30 -18.14 -17.22
N HIS A 10 41.23 -17.20 -17.15
CA HIS A 10 42.25 -17.09 -16.11
C HIS A 10 41.59 -16.53 -14.82
N ILE A 11 41.64 -17.33 -13.77
CA ILE A 11 41.30 -16.87 -12.40
C ILE A 11 42.58 -16.30 -11.78
N LYS A 12 42.58 -15.04 -11.40
CA LYS A 12 43.60 -14.40 -10.57
C LYS A 12 43.24 -14.59 -9.09
N GLU A 13 44.10 -15.32 -8.39
CA GLU A 13 44.12 -15.37 -6.93
C GLU A 13 44.55 -14.01 -6.36
N HIS A 14 43.75 -13.48 -5.44
CA HIS A 14 44.11 -12.34 -4.60
C HIS A 14 44.61 -12.84 -3.25
N GLN A 15 45.88 -12.51 -2.96
CA GLN A 15 46.57 -12.76 -1.71
C GLN A 15 45.92 -12.05 -0.54
N VAL A 16 45.78 -12.80 0.56
CA VAL A 16 45.33 -12.32 1.87
C VAL A 16 46.53 -11.74 2.61
N VAL A 17 46.46 -10.50 3.05
CA VAL A 17 47.42 -9.82 3.94
C VAL A 17 46.90 -9.90 5.38
N PRO A 18 47.68 -10.38 6.36
CA PRO A 18 47.22 -10.39 7.76
C PRO A 18 47.50 -9.07 8.44
N SER A 19 46.44 -8.45 9.01
CA SER A 19 46.55 -7.28 9.87
C SER A 19 46.89 -7.65 11.31
N ARG A 20 47.94 -6.95 11.82
CA ARG A 20 48.50 -7.07 13.16
C ARG A 20 47.50 -6.69 14.26
N VAL A 21 47.43 -7.56 15.25
CA VAL A 21 46.78 -7.29 16.55
C VAL A 21 47.74 -6.45 17.41
N ALA A 22 47.34 -5.28 17.83
CA ALA A 22 48.00 -4.48 18.85
C ALA A 22 47.37 -4.72 20.21
N ALA A 23 48.14 -5.31 21.11
CA ALA A 23 47.78 -5.50 22.51
C ALA A 23 47.90 -4.17 23.26
N TYR A 24 46.84 -3.74 23.95
CA TYR A 24 46.85 -2.61 24.84
C TYR A 24 46.78 -3.04 26.30
N ASN A 25 47.89 -2.79 27.02
CA ASN A 25 48.08 -3.10 28.44
C ASN A 25 47.20 -2.24 29.33
N SER A 26 46.40 -2.88 30.17
CA SER A 26 45.62 -2.26 31.24
C SER A 26 46.44 -2.19 32.52
N ARG A 27 46.78 -0.99 32.96
CA ARG A 27 47.29 -0.71 34.29
C ARG A 27 46.16 -0.59 35.32
N LYS A 28 46.13 -1.54 36.26
CA LYS A 28 45.36 -1.43 37.50
C LYS A 28 45.89 -0.26 38.34
N ARG A 29 45.03 0.66 38.72
CA ARG A 29 45.21 1.56 39.88
C ARG A 29 44.12 1.26 40.90
N THR A 30 44.51 0.66 41.96
CA THR A 30 43.77 0.54 43.23
C THR A 30 43.81 1.88 43.93
N MET A 31 42.67 2.47 44.22
CA MET A 31 42.52 3.52 45.25
C MET A 31 41.39 3.07 46.20
N SER A 32 41.79 2.77 47.42
CA SER A 32 40.94 2.65 48.57
C SER A 32 40.51 4.01 49.06
N PHE A 33 39.21 4.23 49.28
CA PHE A 33 38.77 5.27 50.21
C PHE A 33 37.52 4.75 50.98
N SER A 34 37.65 4.93 52.26
CA SER A 34 36.78 4.46 53.31
C SER A 34 35.48 5.24 53.45
N SER A 35 34.41 4.50 53.74
CA SER A 35 33.40 4.77 54.76
C SER A 35 32.86 6.17 54.97
N ARG A 36 31.56 6.38 54.72
CA ARG A 36 30.50 6.64 55.72
C ARG A 36 29.17 7.00 55.05
N VAL A 37 28.24 6.12 55.30
CA VAL A 37 26.83 6.38 55.67
C VAL A 37 26.17 7.64 55.16
N CYS A 38 25.20 7.49 54.24
CA CYS A 38 23.89 8.12 54.37
C CYS A 38 22.85 7.31 53.58
N GLY A 39 21.90 6.71 54.32
CA GLY A 39 20.80 5.99 53.72
C GLY A 39 19.81 6.93 53.08
N ALA A 40 19.54 6.68 51.79
CA ALA A 40 18.34 7.12 51.16
C ALA A 40 17.86 5.93 50.30
N CYS A 41 16.84 5.24 50.81
CA CYS A 41 16.05 4.27 50.07
C CYS A 41 15.44 4.93 48.84
N CYS A 42 16.08 4.88 47.67
CA CYS A 42 15.40 4.99 46.40
C CYS A 42 14.84 3.64 46.05
N ALA A 43 13.62 3.36 46.54
CA ALA A 43 12.78 2.33 46.00
C ALA A 43 12.48 2.69 44.53
N LEU A 44 13.25 2.13 43.61
CA LEU A 44 12.89 2.07 42.20
C LEU A 44 11.64 1.20 42.08
N ILE A 45 10.47 1.86 42.12
CA ILE A 45 9.21 1.25 41.69
C ILE A 45 9.37 1.06 40.18
N VAL A 46 9.81 -0.12 39.78
CA VAL A 46 9.65 -0.61 38.43
C VAL A 46 8.14 -0.81 38.24
N ILE A 47 7.46 0.21 37.76
CA ILE A 47 6.10 0.05 37.26
C ILE A 47 6.25 -0.81 36.00
N SER A 48 6.17 -2.12 36.19
CA SER A 48 5.91 -3.05 35.10
C SER A 48 4.58 -2.61 34.52
N GLN A 49 4.61 -2.00 33.35
CA GLN A 49 3.41 -1.85 32.52
C GLN A 49 2.97 -3.27 32.22
N ILE A 50 1.96 -3.75 32.95
CA ILE A 50 1.22 -4.95 32.60
C ILE A 50 0.54 -4.56 31.29
N ALA A 51 1.16 -4.89 30.16
CA ALA A 51 0.47 -4.92 28.90
C ALA A 51 -0.73 -5.84 29.12
N ASN A 52 -1.94 -5.29 29.02
CA ASN A 52 -3.15 -6.10 29.02
C ASN A 52 -3.08 -7.03 27.80
N ALA A 53 -2.51 -8.21 28.01
CA ALA A 53 -2.61 -9.29 27.04
C ALA A 53 -4.11 -9.59 26.89
N ALA A 54 -4.61 -9.59 25.68
CA ALA A 54 -5.99 -9.96 25.43
C ALA A 54 -6.22 -11.39 25.96
N ASP A 55 -7.33 -11.57 26.68
CA ASP A 55 -7.68 -12.91 27.20
C ASP A 55 -8.31 -13.74 26.08
N TRP A 56 -7.49 -14.60 25.46
CA TRP A 56 -7.90 -15.47 24.37
C TRP A 56 -8.52 -16.79 24.83
N ARG A 57 -8.58 -17.08 26.13
CA ARG A 57 -9.03 -18.37 26.66
C ARG A 57 -10.42 -18.78 26.22
N ALA A 58 -11.38 -17.85 26.29
CA ALA A 58 -12.77 -18.16 25.91
C ALA A 58 -12.91 -18.54 24.44
N PRO A 59 -12.42 -17.74 23.45
CA PRO A 59 -12.46 -18.10 22.04
C PRO A 59 -11.63 -19.34 21.70
N GLU A 60 -10.46 -19.55 22.35
CA GLU A 60 -9.64 -20.74 22.16
C GLU A 60 -10.36 -22.02 22.61
N THR A 61 -10.99 -21.98 23.78
CA THR A 61 -11.78 -23.12 24.29
C THR A 61 -12.94 -23.42 23.36
N GLN A 62 -13.71 -22.39 22.98
CA GLN A 62 -14.84 -22.55 22.06
C GLN A 62 -14.41 -23.11 20.70
N LEU A 63 -13.25 -22.69 20.20
CA LEU A 63 -12.72 -23.18 18.92
C LEU A 63 -12.25 -24.64 19.04
N ALA A 64 -11.54 -24.97 20.14
CA ALA A 64 -11.09 -26.34 20.42
C ALA A 64 -12.26 -27.31 20.52
N ASP A 65 -13.31 -26.95 21.27
CA ASP A 65 -14.52 -27.76 21.40
C ASP A 65 -15.22 -28.02 20.06
N LYS A 66 -15.35 -26.98 19.23
CA LYS A 66 -15.96 -27.11 17.92
C LYS A 66 -15.12 -27.97 16.96
N ILE A 67 -13.77 -27.80 16.97
CA ILE A 67 -12.88 -28.67 16.18
C ILE A 67 -13.00 -30.13 16.67
N ALA A 68 -12.97 -30.35 17.99
CA ALA A 68 -13.07 -31.67 18.56
C ALA A 68 -14.39 -32.38 18.23
N ALA A 69 -15.50 -31.64 18.23
CA ALA A 69 -16.82 -32.16 17.86
C ALA A 69 -16.89 -32.66 16.41
N ILE A 70 -16.14 -32.06 15.49
CA ILE A 70 -16.12 -32.42 14.07
C ILE A 70 -15.06 -33.47 13.77
N SER A 71 -13.82 -33.26 14.22
CA SER A 71 -12.71 -34.17 13.91
C SER A 71 -12.74 -35.48 14.70
N GLY A 72 -13.37 -35.47 15.88
CA GLY A 72 -13.26 -36.58 16.85
C GLY A 72 -11.84 -36.73 17.41
N PRO A 73 -11.64 -37.70 18.31
CA PRO A 73 -10.31 -38.00 18.84
C PRO A 73 -9.43 -38.60 17.73
N GLY A 74 -8.16 -38.19 17.70
CA GLY A 74 -7.23 -38.66 16.64
C GLY A 74 -6.06 -37.75 16.41
N VAL A 75 -5.54 -37.77 15.17
CA VAL A 75 -4.40 -36.97 14.74
C VAL A 75 -4.85 -35.96 13.70
N ILE A 76 -4.55 -34.70 13.93
CA ILE A 76 -4.82 -33.61 13.00
C ILE A 76 -3.54 -32.87 12.62
N ALA A 77 -3.53 -32.24 11.46
CA ALA A 77 -2.56 -31.20 11.12
C ALA A 77 -3.19 -29.83 11.36
N LEU A 78 -2.52 -28.96 12.10
CA LEU A 78 -3.00 -27.62 12.37
C LEU A 78 -2.08 -26.57 11.71
N ASP A 79 -2.63 -25.84 10.76
CA ASP A 79 -2.00 -24.70 10.11
C ASP A 79 -2.69 -23.42 10.58
N VAL A 80 -1.90 -22.46 11.12
CA VAL A 80 -2.43 -21.19 11.64
C VAL A 80 -1.90 -20.04 10.81
N VAL A 81 -2.82 -19.33 10.15
CA VAL A 81 -2.52 -18.16 9.34
C VAL A 81 -3.08 -16.91 10.01
N ASN A 82 -2.20 -16.00 10.44
CA ASN A 82 -2.63 -14.74 11.02
C ASN A 82 -2.82 -13.66 9.92
N ARG A 83 -4.04 -13.13 9.85
CA ARG A 83 -4.46 -12.04 8.97
C ARG A 83 -5.13 -10.90 9.74
N SER A 84 -4.88 -10.84 11.04
CA SER A 84 -5.43 -9.84 11.95
C SER A 84 -4.33 -8.92 12.48
N SER A 85 -4.71 -7.95 13.29
CA SER A 85 -3.79 -7.10 14.04
C SER A 85 -3.12 -7.80 15.24
N ILE A 86 -3.49 -9.06 15.52
CA ILE A 86 -2.83 -9.88 16.55
C ILE A 86 -1.33 -9.99 16.22
N SER A 87 -0.47 -9.71 17.19
CA SER A 87 0.98 -9.82 16.98
C SER A 87 1.40 -11.26 16.66
N SER A 88 2.52 -11.43 15.97
CA SER A 88 3.05 -12.77 15.67
C SER A 88 3.33 -13.59 16.94
N ALA A 89 3.72 -12.93 18.02
CA ALA A 89 3.95 -13.58 19.33
C ALA A 89 2.64 -14.08 19.94
N GLU A 90 1.58 -13.30 19.91
CA GLU A 90 0.26 -13.69 20.39
C GLU A 90 -0.36 -14.79 19.50
N ALA A 91 -0.24 -14.69 18.17
CA ALA A 91 -0.72 -15.73 17.25
C ALA A 91 -0.02 -17.08 17.52
N GLU A 92 1.26 -17.07 17.84
CA GLU A 92 2.00 -18.25 18.23
C GLU A 92 1.60 -18.76 19.62
N GLN A 93 1.22 -17.88 20.55
CA GLN A 93 0.65 -18.26 21.83
C GLN A 93 -0.71 -18.94 21.64
N ILE A 94 -1.61 -18.34 20.85
CA ILE A 94 -2.91 -18.92 20.48
C ILE A 94 -2.73 -20.32 19.89
N ARG A 95 -1.78 -20.50 18.98
CA ARG A 95 -1.47 -21.80 18.39
C ARG A 95 -1.07 -22.83 19.44
N ARG A 96 -0.22 -22.47 20.38
CA ARG A 96 0.24 -23.38 21.46
C ARG A 96 -0.90 -23.73 22.42
N GLU A 97 -1.68 -22.75 22.85
CA GLU A 97 -2.77 -22.96 23.78
C GLU A 97 -3.90 -23.79 23.14
N LEU A 98 -4.24 -23.51 21.88
CA LEU A 98 -5.18 -24.31 21.12
C LEU A 98 -4.69 -25.77 20.97
N THR A 99 -3.39 -25.99 20.70
CA THR A 99 -2.79 -27.31 20.64
C THR A 99 -2.93 -28.05 21.99
N SER A 100 -2.75 -27.35 23.10
CA SER A 100 -2.91 -27.90 24.45
C SER A 100 -4.36 -28.29 24.77
N LEU A 101 -5.32 -27.42 24.39
CA LEU A 101 -6.75 -27.69 24.56
C LEU A 101 -7.20 -28.89 23.73
N LEU A 102 -6.76 -28.98 22.49
CA LEU A 102 -7.05 -30.11 21.60
C LEU A 102 -6.47 -31.42 22.17
N ALA A 103 -5.26 -31.37 22.74
CA ALA A 103 -4.66 -32.53 23.40
C ALA A 103 -5.48 -33.00 24.61
N GLY A 104 -6.09 -32.07 25.36
CA GLY A 104 -7.03 -32.38 26.44
C GLY A 104 -8.29 -33.09 25.96
N SER A 105 -8.69 -32.88 24.70
CA SER A 105 -9.84 -33.57 24.06
C SER A 105 -9.43 -34.84 23.31
N GLY A 106 -8.21 -35.36 23.50
CA GLY A 106 -7.71 -36.59 22.85
C GLY A 106 -7.24 -36.40 21.41
N ILE A 107 -7.03 -35.16 20.97
CA ILE A 107 -6.57 -34.82 19.62
C ILE A 107 -5.10 -34.46 19.69
N ARG A 108 -4.27 -35.09 18.85
CA ARG A 108 -2.83 -34.79 18.73
C ARG A 108 -2.56 -34.00 17.46
N VAL A 109 -1.79 -32.94 17.56
CA VAL A 109 -1.35 -32.15 16.42
C VAL A 109 -0.01 -32.69 15.91
N TRP A 110 0.02 -33.13 14.65
CA TRP A 110 1.20 -33.71 14.00
C TRP A 110 1.44 -33.07 12.64
N GLN A 111 2.42 -33.60 11.89
CA GLN A 111 2.74 -33.15 10.54
C GLN A 111 1.62 -33.52 9.55
N PRO A 112 1.42 -32.74 8.48
CA PRO A 112 0.31 -32.94 7.51
C PRO A 112 0.29 -34.34 6.85
N ASP A 113 1.45 -34.94 6.64
CA ASP A 113 1.60 -36.27 6.05
C ASP A 113 1.19 -37.42 6.99
N GLN A 114 1.06 -37.14 8.29
CA GLN A 114 0.70 -38.10 9.33
C GLN A 114 -0.69 -37.87 9.92
N ALA A 115 -1.41 -36.91 9.38
CA ALA A 115 -2.71 -36.49 9.90
C ALA A 115 -3.85 -36.93 8.97
N ALA A 116 -4.89 -37.54 9.55
CA ALA A 116 -6.10 -37.90 8.82
C ALA A 116 -7.01 -36.68 8.56
N VAL A 117 -6.88 -35.63 9.34
CA VAL A 117 -7.67 -34.41 9.28
C VAL A 117 -6.74 -33.21 9.20
N THR A 118 -7.02 -32.29 8.30
CA THR A 118 -6.29 -31.02 8.21
C THR A 118 -7.19 -29.88 8.69
N VAL A 119 -6.69 -29.09 9.61
CA VAL A 119 -7.35 -27.89 10.14
C VAL A 119 -6.55 -26.67 9.75
N LYS A 120 -7.11 -25.83 8.90
CA LYS A 120 -6.55 -24.53 8.54
C LYS A 120 -7.27 -23.43 9.31
N LEU A 121 -6.63 -22.91 10.33
CA LEU A 121 -7.12 -21.79 11.14
C LEU A 121 -6.65 -20.45 10.55
N THR A 122 -7.59 -19.60 10.19
CA THR A 122 -7.31 -18.22 9.81
C THR A 122 -7.77 -17.29 10.93
N LEU A 123 -6.81 -16.58 11.54
CA LEU A 123 -7.09 -15.50 12.48
C LEU A 123 -7.31 -14.23 11.65
N SER A 124 -8.52 -13.73 11.60
CA SER A 124 -8.93 -12.52 10.93
C SER A 124 -9.65 -11.59 11.88
N GLU A 125 -10.02 -10.40 11.44
CA GLU A 125 -10.72 -9.43 12.27
C GLU A 125 -11.61 -8.51 11.44
N ASN A 126 -12.59 -7.93 12.11
CA ASN A 126 -13.37 -6.78 11.65
C ASN A 126 -13.22 -5.63 12.66
N LEU A 127 -13.94 -4.54 12.50
CA LEU A 127 -13.85 -3.37 13.39
C LEU A 127 -14.20 -3.69 14.86
N GLN A 128 -15.04 -4.68 15.11
CA GLN A 128 -15.63 -4.92 16.43
C GLN A 128 -15.13 -6.21 17.06
N SER A 129 -14.62 -7.16 16.26
CA SER A 129 -14.26 -8.49 16.75
C SER A 129 -13.12 -9.12 15.94
N TYR A 130 -12.37 -9.98 16.62
CA TYR A 130 -11.54 -10.97 15.96
C TYR A 130 -12.46 -12.12 15.49
N VAL A 131 -12.25 -12.57 14.27
CA VAL A 131 -13.03 -13.64 13.65
C VAL A 131 -12.07 -14.76 13.26
N TRP A 132 -12.15 -15.87 13.96
CA TRP A 132 -11.31 -17.04 13.75
C TRP A 132 -12.09 -18.07 12.94
N VAL A 133 -11.55 -18.44 11.80
CA VAL A 133 -12.19 -19.37 10.87
C VAL A 133 -11.31 -20.62 10.76
N ALA A 134 -11.80 -21.77 11.23
CA ALA A 134 -11.17 -23.06 11.04
C ALA A 134 -11.86 -23.83 9.93
N GLN A 135 -11.13 -24.11 8.87
CA GLN A 135 -11.53 -25.02 7.79
C GLN A 135 -11.01 -26.41 8.14
N ILE A 136 -11.90 -27.35 8.34
CA ILE A 136 -11.59 -28.73 8.72
C ILE A 136 -11.83 -29.61 7.50
N GLN A 137 -10.78 -30.24 7.00
CA GLN A 137 -10.84 -31.15 5.86
C GLN A 137 -10.60 -32.57 6.34
N GLN A 138 -11.61 -33.44 6.16
CA GLN A 138 -11.53 -34.84 6.49
C GLN A 138 -11.89 -35.67 5.26
N ALA A 139 -10.90 -36.34 4.66
CA ALA A 139 -11.05 -37.03 3.39
C ALA A 139 -11.72 -36.17 2.30
N THR A 140 -12.95 -36.43 1.93
CA THR A 140 -13.73 -35.71 0.91
C THR A 140 -14.70 -34.67 1.49
N THR A 141 -14.86 -34.64 2.81
CA THR A 141 -15.78 -33.71 3.50
C THR A 141 -15.00 -32.49 4.05
N GLY A 142 -15.60 -31.33 3.91
CA GLY A 142 -15.05 -30.07 4.44
C GLY A 142 -16.07 -29.36 5.31
N ASP A 143 -15.69 -29.04 6.53
CA ASP A 143 -16.48 -28.30 7.49
C ASP A 143 -15.82 -26.96 7.82
N VAL A 144 -16.61 -25.95 8.18
CA VAL A 144 -16.12 -24.63 8.59
C VAL A 144 -16.66 -24.27 9.96
N VAL A 145 -15.75 -23.94 10.84
CA VAL A 145 -16.06 -23.47 12.19
C VAL A 145 -15.67 -22.00 12.31
N ILE A 146 -16.56 -21.19 12.86
CA ILE A 146 -16.31 -19.77 13.11
C ILE A 146 -16.49 -19.49 14.60
N VAL A 147 -15.50 -18.75 15.15
CA VAL A 147 -15.52 -18.22 16.52
C VAL A 147 -15.21 -16.74 16.44
N SER A 148 -16.00 -15.93 17.16
CA SER A 148 -15.75 -14.48 17.25
C SER A 148 -15.39 -14.11 18.68
N ALA A 149 -14.28 -13.40 18.85
CA ALA A 149 -13.91 -12.76 20.09
C ALA A 149 -14.12 -11.26 19.95
N THR A 150 -14.94 -10.67 20.82
CA THR A 150 -15.08 -9.22 20.84
C THR A 150 -13.67 -8.62 21.05
N LYS A 151 -13.26 -7.74 20.17
CA LYS A 151 -12.06 -6.94 20.46
C LYS A 151 -12.32 -6.33 21.83
N PRO A 152 -11.38 -6.47 22.81
CA PRO A 152 -11.49 -5.66 23.99
C PRO A 152 -11.83 -4.30 23.43
N ALA A 153 -12.96 -3.69 23.89
CA ALA A 153 -13.21 -2.32 23.52
C ALA A 153 -11.85 -1.70 23.81
N SER A 154 -11.01 -1.65 22.79
CA SER A 154 -9.90 -0.75 22.82
C SER A 154 -10.67 0.42 23.31
N ALA A 155 -10.48 0.75 24.63
CA ALA A 155 -10.64 2.14 24.94
C ALA A 155 -9.96 2.69 23.71
N ALA A 156 -10.84 3.10 22.74
CA ALA A 156 -10.32 3.81 21.64
C ALA A 156 -9.43 4.76 22.38
N THR A 157 -8.20 4.38 22.53
CA THR A 157 -7.20 5.35 22.49
C THR A 157 -7.54 5.90 21.12
N THR A 158 -8.53 6.76 21.13
CA THR A 158 -8.35 8.07 20.62
C THR A 158 -7.03 8.44 21.27
N GLN A 159 -5.92 7.78 20.82
CA GLN A 159 -4.70 8.51 20.65
C GLN A 159 -5.29 9.70 19.96
N ASN A 160 -5.22 10.84 20.64
CA ASN A 160 -5.52 12.13 20.11
C ASN A 160 -4.45 12.39 19.04
N VAL A 161 -4.43 11.48 18.04
CA VAL A 161 -3.57 11.61 16.89
C VAL A 161 -4.28 12.67 16.10
N PRO A 162 -3.70 13.85 16.04
CA PRO A 162 -4.37 15.00 15.43
C PRO A 162 -4.80 14.59 14.01
N PRO A 163 -5.97 15.02 13.56
CA PRO A 163 -6.44 14.73 12.22
C PRO A 163 -5.38 15.21 11.23
N LEU A 164 -5.22 14.47 10.15
CA LEU A 164 -4.35 14.89 9.07
C LEU A 164 -4.91 16.15 8.42
N THR A 165 -4.02 17.07 8.07
CA THR A 165 -4.36 18.32 7.40
C THR A 165 -3.79 18.31 5.98
N PHE A 166 -4.61 18.70 5.01
CA PHE A 166 -4.15 18.90 3.63
C PHE A 166 -3.32 20.17 3.53
N HIS A 167 -2.16 20.05 2.91
CA HIS A 167 -1.38 21.16 2.42
C HIS A 167 -1.46 21.16 0.89
N VAL A 168 -1.89 22.29 0.31
CA VAL A 168 -2.12 22.44 -1.12
C VAL A 168 -1.10 23.40 -1.70
N ALA A 169 -0.32 22.97 -2.68
CA ALA A 169 0.66 23.78 -3.40
C ALA A 169 0.21 23.92 -4.87
N PRO A 170 -0.10 25.12 -5.34
CA PRO A 170 -0.45 25.35 -6.74
C PRO A 170 0.79 25.12 -7.62
N LEU A 171 0.57 24.46 -8.77
CA LEU A 171 1.62 24.17 -9.73
C LEU A 171 1.45 24.97 -11.03
N VAL A 172 0.35 24.79 -11.73
CA VAL A 172 0.06 25.44 -13.00
C VAL A 172 -1.44 25.59 -13.21
N SER A 173 -1.85 26.65 -13.94
CA SER A 173 -3.22 26.91 -14.38
C SER A 173 -3.22 27.27 -15.86
N GLN A 174 -4.06 26.62 -16.67
CA GLN A 174 -4.16 26.84 -18.10
C GLN A 174 -5.58 26.61 -18.63
N ASP A 175 -5.87 27.09 -19.83
CA ASP A 175 -7.18 26.93 -20.46
C ASP A 175 -7.36 25.52 -21.08
N GLU A 176 -6.26 24.92 -21.57
CA GLU A 176 -6.28 23.60 -22.16
C GLU A 176 -6.32 22.50 -21.07
N PRO A 177 -6.96 21.35 -21.37
CA PRO A 177 -7.00 20.23 -20.45
C PRO A 177 -5.61 19.74 -20.03
N ILE A 178 -5.40 19.60 -18.72
CA ILE A 178 -4.27 18.92 -18.13
C ILE A 178 -4.72 17.49 -17.81
N LEU A 179 -4.01 16.49 -18.35
CA LEU A 179 -4.34 15.08 -18.14
C LEU A 179 -3.48 14.45 -17.01
N ASP A 180 -2.23 14.87 -16.94
CA ASP A 180 -1.29 14.52 -15.86
C ASP A 180 -0.09 15.46 -15.93
N LEU A 181 0.71 15.47 -14.87
CA LEU A 181 1.96 16.22 -14.86
C LEU A 181 3.04 15.48 -14.06
N ALA A 182 4.30 15.75 -14.40
CA ALA A 182 5.45 15.21 -13.69
C ALA A 182 6.49 16.32 -13.44
N ILE A 183 7.09 16.31 -12.26
CA ILE A 183 8.16 17.23 -11.89
C ILE A 183 9.48 16.50 -11.91
N ILE A 184 10.48 17.09 -12.57
CA ILE A 184 11.85 16.62 -12.62
C ILE A 184 12.67 17.57 -11.74
N GLU A 185 13.14 17.03 -10.63
CA GLU A 185 14.02 17.77 -9.74
C GLU A 185 15.39 17.95 -10.40
N GLY A 186 15.97 19.13 -10.24
CA GLY A 186 17.28 19.45 -10.83
C GLY A 186 17.49 20.96 -10.92
N SER A 187 18.52 21.36 -11.66
CA SER A 187 18.81 22.78 -11.95
C SER A 187 18.99 22.97 -13.45
N PRO A 188 17.99 23.55 -14.15
CA PRO A 188 16.72 24.02 -13.64
C PRO A 188 15.76 22.89 -13.30
N ARG A 189 14.86 23.11 -12.33
CA ARG A 189 13.71 22.26 -12.08
C ARG A 189 12.75 22.34 -13.25
N ARG A 190 12.21 21.20 -13.70
CA ARG A 190 11.34 21.16 -14.89
C ARG A 190 10.00 20.49 -14.54
N MET A 191 8.97 20.95 -15.20
CA MET A 191 7.63 20.35 -15.13
C MET A 191 7.22 19.87 -16.51
N LEU A 192 6.78 18.63 -16.60
CA LEU A 192 6.16 18.07 -17.80
C LEU A 192 4.65 18.15 -17.62
N VAL A 193 3.93 18.78 -18.52
CA VAL A 193 2.47 18.86 -18.49
C VAL A 193 1.93 18.11 -19.71
N LEU A 194 1.22 17.01 -19.45
CA LEU A 194 0.55 16.23 -20.49
C LEU A 194 -0.82 16.83 -20.78
N GLY A 195 -1.01 17.30 -21.98
CA GLY A 195 -2.29 17.73 -22.53
C GLY A 195 -2.83 16.76 -23.59
N ALA A 196 -3.97 17.08 -24.16
CA ALA A 196 -4.61 16.28 -25.21
C ALA A 196 -3.79 16.24 -26.52
N THR A 197 -3.05 17.29 -26.81
CA THR A 197 -2.35 17.48 -28.09
C THR A 197 -0.83 17.40 -27.98
N GLY A 198 -0.29 17.31 -26.76
CA GLY A 198 1.16 17.29 -26.54
C GLY A 198 1.58 17.27 -25.10
N VAL A 199 2.90 17.28 -24.92
CA VAL A 199 3.56 17.47 -23.63
C VAL A 199 4.34 18.79 -23.68
N THR A 200 4.08 19.70 -22.73
CA THR A 200 4.91 20.88 -22.53
C THR A 200 5.97 20.60 -21.47
N ILE A 201 7.15 21.17 -21.65
CA ILE A 201 8.27 21.09 -20.71
C ILE A 201 8.56 22.49 -20.22
N ASP A 202 8.08 22.81 -19.02
CA ASP A 202 8.26 24.12 -18.41
C ASP A 202 9.47 24.12 -17.49
N GLU A 203 10.15 25.25 -17.36
CA GLU A 203 11.29 25.42 -16.46
C GLU A 203 10.94 26.37 -15.30
N PHE A 204 11.36 25.99 -14.10
CA PHE A 204 11.20 26.85 -12.94
C PHE A 204 12.31 27.88 -12.90
N ARG A 205 11.96 29.15 -13.11
CA ARG A 205 12.88 30.31 -13.09
C ARG A 205 12.26 31.44 -12.29
N ASP A 206 13.07 32.12 -11.48
CA ASP A 206 12.66 33.32 -10.73
C ASP A 206 11.36 33.14 -9.91
N GLY A 207 11.17 31.93 -9.34
CA GLY A 207 10.02 31.63 -8.48
C GLY A 207 8.73 31.24 -9.21
N HIS A 208 8.74 31.12 -10.53
CA HIS A 208 7.57 30.74 -11.32
C HIS A 208 7.90 29.77 -12.48
N TRP A 209 6.90 29.07 -12.98
CA TRP A 209 7.03 28.20 -14.12
C TRP A 209 6.99 29.03 -15.41
N VAL A 210 7.99 28.87 -16.26
CA VAL A 210 8.11 29.52 -17.56
C VAL A 210 7.87 28.47 -18.64
N PRO A 211 6.90 28.67 -19.53
CA PRO A 211 6.65 27.77 -20.66
C PRO A 211 7.93 27.59 -21.50
N GLY A 212 8.24 26.34 -21.77
CA GLY A 212 9.42 25.96 -22.52
C GLY A 212 9.06 25.25 -23.84
N GLN A 213 9.61 24.04 -24.02
CA GLN A 213 9.42 23.25 -25.23
C GLN A 213 8.06 22.54 -25.23
N SER A 214 7.39 22.51 -26.38
CA SER A 214 6.19 21.69 -26.62
C SER A 214 6.51 20.55 -27.57
N LEU A 215 6.10 19.32 -27.18
CA LEU A 215 6.24 18.09 -27.94
C LEU A 215 4.85 17.61 -28.38
N ALA A 216 4.54 17.71 -29.67
CA ALA A 216 3.21 17.38 -30.18
C ALA A 216 2.96 15.86 -30.16
N VAL A 217 1.77 15.47 -29.74
CA VAL A 217 1.24 14.11 -29.91
C VAL A 217 0.80 13.94 -31.36
N LYS A 218 1.56 13.15 -32.11
CA LYS A 218 1.20 12.78 -33.50
C LYS A 218 0.56 11.40 -33.44
N THR A 219 -0.75 11.34 -33.63
CA THR A 219 -1.50 10.10 -33.63
C THR A 219 -2.39 9.93 -34.84
N PRO A 220 -2.46 8.72 -35.43
CA PRO A 220 -3.46 8.39 -36.43
C PRO A 220 -4.81 8.00 -35.82
N VAL A 221 -4.88 7.87 -34.45
CA VAL A 221 -6.05 7.38 -33.73
C VAL A 221 -6.86 8.57 -33.23
N ALA A 222 -8.18 8.51 -33.40
CA ALA A 222 -9.09 9.46 -32.77
C ALA A 222 -9.15 9.20 -31.27
N LEU A 223 -8.86 10.22 -30.47
CA LEU A 223 -8.93 10.13 -29.02
C LEU A 223 -10.40 10.27 -28.54
N PRO A 224 -10.78 9.60 -27.42
CA PRO A 224 -12.11 9.73 -26.86
C PRO A 224 -12.38 11.14 -26.32
N ARG A 225 -13.66 11.52 -26.20
CA ARG A 225 -14.06 12.84 -25.72
C ARG A 225 -13.60 13.11 -24.29
N ASP A 226 -13.79 12.14 -23.39
CA ASP A 226 -13.38 12.24 -22.00
C ASP A 226 -11.99 11.64 -21.88
N LEU A 227 -10.99 12.45 -22.17
CA LEU A 227 -9.62 12.02 -22.29
C LEU A 227 -8.96 11.92 -20.89
N ARG A 228 -8.34 10.80 -20.63
CA ARG A 228 -7.40 10.61 -19.55
C ARG A 228 -5.99 10.41 -20.08
N GLY A 229 -4.99 10.74 -19.29
CA GLY A 229 -3.61 10.50 -19.63
C GLY A 229 -2.77 10.22 -18.39
N ARG A 230 -1.62 9.62 -18.60
CA ARG A 230 -0.62 9.39 -17.57
C ARG A 230 0.75 9.74 -18.12
N ILE A 231 1.55 10.49 -17.35
CA ILE A 231 2.96 10.70 -17.65
C ILE A 231 3.83 10.04 -16.60
N PHE A 232 4.85 9.30 -17.04
CA PHE A 232 5.70 8.53 -16.16
C PHE A 232 7.17 8.78 -16.47
N LEU A 233 7.93 9.25 -15.49
CA LEU A 233 9.36 9.52 -15.65
C LEU A 233 10.13 8.21 -15.79
N ARG A 234 11.17 8.21 -16.66
CA ARG A 234 12.01 7.05 -16.92
C ARG A 234 13.48 7.37 -16.65
N LYS A 235 14.26 6.33 -16.37
CA LYS A 235 15.70 6.48 -16.08
C LYS A 235 16.55 6.51 -17.35
N ASP A 236 16.12 5.80 -18.39
CA ASP A 236 16.80 5.63 -19.68
C ASP A 236 16.42 6.70 -20.70
N HIS A 237 15.24 7.28 -20.56
CA HIS A 237 14.74 8.41 -21.33
C HIS A 237 13.86 9.28 -20.42
N LEU A 238 13.46 10.48 -20.89
CA LEU A 238 12.88 11.45 -19.98
C LEU A 238 11.53 10.99 -19.43
N PHE A 239 10.61 10.52 -20.30
CA PHE A 239 9.27 10.08 -19.90
C PHE A 239 8.61 9.15 -20.92
N ASP A 240 7.64 8.39 -20.46
CA ASP A 240 6.54 7.81 -21.24
C ASP A 240 5.25 8.57 -20.95
N ALA A 241 4.49 8.91 -21.99
CA ALA A 241 3.14 9.45 -21.88
C ALA A 241 2.14 8.43 -22.44
N PHE A 242 1.14 8.10 -21.65
CA PHE A 242 0.09 7.15 -21.97
C PHE A 242 -1.21 7.93 -22.26
N LEU A 243 -1.81 7.62 -23.38
CA LEU A 243 -3.14 8.10 -23.79
C LEU A 243 -3.97 6.89 -24.24
N PRO A 244 -5.29 6.97 -24.34
CA PRO A 244 -6.12 5.85 -24.77
C PRO A 244 -5.67 5.25 -26.10
N GLY A 245 -5.21 3.99 -26.08
CA GLY A 245 -4.70 3.28 -27.25
C GLY A 245 -3.35 3.77 -27.81
N LEU A 246 -2.61 4.59 -27.05
CA LEU A 246 -1.39 5.23 -27.49
C LEU A 246 -0.32 5.29 -26.41
N ILE A 247 0.92 5.04 -26.75
CA ILE A 247 2.08 5.36 -25.92
C ILE A 247 3.02 6.30 -26.67
N CYS A 248 3.47 7.36 -26.00
CA CYS A 248 4.43 8.32 -26.53
C CYS A 248 5.70 8.30 -25.68
N ARG A 249 6.86 8.05 -26.29
CA ARG A 249 8.16 8.02 -25.63
C ARG A 249 9.00 9.21 -26.01
N SER A 250 9.59 9.86 -25.02
CA SER A 250 10.54 10.93 -25.27
C SER A 250 11.84 10.38 -25.87
N SER A 251 12.43 11.12 -26.80
CA SER A 251 13.72 10.83 -27.40
C SER A 251 14.48 12.14 -27.61
N GLY A 252 15.31 12.51 -26.63
CA GLY A 252 15.95 13.81 -26.60
C GLY A 252 14.93 14.96 -26.58
N LEU A 253 14.97 15.81 -27.61
CA LEU A 253 14.03 16.93 -27.77
C LEU A 253 12.79 16.57 -28.60
N ASN A 254 12.56 15.30 -28.88
CA ASN A 254 11.45 14.81 -29.66
C ASN A 254 10.60 13.81 -28.84
N MET A 255 9.41 13.52 -29.35
CA MET A 255 8.53 12.50 -28.80
C MET A 255 8.00 11.64 -29.95
N ASN A 256 8.09 10.33 -29.79
CA ASN A 256 7.56 9.37 -30.74
C ASN A 256 6.35 8.65 -30.16
N CYS A 257 5.22 8.71 -30.85
CA CYS A 257 3.97 8.09 -30.45
C CYS A 257 3.67 6.88 -31.33
N GLN A 258 3.23 5.79 -30.71
CA GLN A 258 2.79 4.60 -31.41
C GLN A 258 1.51 4.05 -30.78
N GLN A 259 0.72 3.37 -31.60
CA GLN A 259 -0.45 2.65 -31.11
C GLN A 259 -0.03 1.54 -30.15
N SER A 260 -0.68 1.44 -29.01
CA SER A 260 -0.34 0.44 -27.98
C SER A 260 -1.53 0.18 -27.05
N ASP A 261 -1.68 -1.06 -26.64
CA ASP A 261 -2.54 -1.57 -25.55
C ASP A 261 -1.72 -1.94 -24.31
N ASP A 262 -0.47 -1.51 -24.26
CA ASP A 262 0.38 -1.72 -23.09
C ASP A 262 -0.28 -1.15 -21.82
N PRO A 263 -0.22 -1.87 -20.71
CA PRO A 263 -0.82 -1.43 -19.47
C PRO A 263 -0.11 -0.19 -18.91
N TRP A 264 -0.90 0.75 -18.40
CA TRP A 264 -0.39 1.99 -17.80
C TRP A 264 0.13 1.72 -16.39
N PRO A 265 1.27 2.29 -15.98
CA PRO A 265 1.69 2.26 -14.58
C PRO A 265 0.73 3.10 -13.73
N LEU A 266 0.12 2.47 -12.71
CA LEU A 266 -0.90 3.12 -11.87
C LEU A 266 -0.31 3.76 -10.61
N GLU A 267 0.76 3.17 -10.07
CA GLU A 267 1.41 3.58 -8.84
C GLU A 267 2.91 3.76 -9.04
N THR A 268 3.63 3.94 -7.96
CA THR A 268 5.09 4.04 -7.99
C THR A 268 5.72 2.80 -8.63
N GLU A 269 6.87 2.97 -9.27
CA GLU A 269 7.58 1.87 -9.95
C GLU A 269 7.85 0.66 -9.03
N SER A 270 8.11 0.93 -7.74
CA SER A 270 8.38 -0.12 -6.74
C SER A 270 7.18 -1.01 -6.42
N LEU A 271 5.96 -0.56 -6.68
CA LEU A 271 4.73 -1.31 -6.40
C LEU A 271 4.30 -2.21 -7.58
N GLY A 272 4.71 -1.87 -8.81
CA GLY A 272 4.59 -2.73 -9.98
C GLY A 272 3.16 -3.04 -10.45
N VAL A 273 2.15 -2.24 -10.03
CA VAL A 273 0.79 -2.38 -10.51
C VAL A 273 0.61 -1.68 -11.85
N SER A 274 -0.08 -2.33 -12.78
CA SER A 274 -0.36 -1.79 -14.10
C SER A 274 -1.78 -2.08 -14.55
N GLY A 275 -2.43 -1.10 -15.21
CA GLY A 275 -3.81 -1.18 -15.64
C GLY A 275 -4.00 -1.08 -17.15
N PHE A 276 -4.92 -1.85 -17.70
CA PHE A 276 -5.29 -1.84 -19.10
C PHE A 276 -6.37 -0.78 -19.33
N PHE A 277 -5.97 0.37 -19.85
CA PHE A 277 -6.91 1.46 -20.10
C PHE A 277 -7.74 1.21 -21.37
N SER A 278 -9.04 1.49 -21.32
CA SER A 278 -9.91 1.36 -22.49
C SER A 278 -9.56 2.41 -23.56
N PRO A 279 -9.35 2.00 -24.83
CA PRO A 279 -9.04 2.95 -25.90
C PRO A 279 -10.23 3.84 -26.30
N VAL A 280 -11.44 3.52 -25.84
CA VAL A 280 -12.68 4.20 -26.28
C VAL A 280 -13.50 4.81 -25.14
N ARG A 281 -13.13 4.52 -23.88
CA ARG A 281 -13.87 4.97 -22.70
C ARG A 281 -12.92 5.40 -21.59
N ASN A 282 -13.41 6.14 -20.62
CA ASN A 282 -12.62 6.74 -19.53
C ASN A 282 -12.52 5.81 -18.30
N PHE A 283 -12.08 4.56 -18.47
CA PHE A 283 -11.85 3.64 -17.36
C PHE A 283 -10.84 2.55 -17.72
N PHE A 284 -10.32 1.86 -16.70
CA PHE A 284 -9.47 0.69 -16.85
C PHE A 284 -10.31 -0.59 -16.92
N THR A 285 -10.06 -1.40 -17.95
CA THR A 285 -10.76 -2.68 -18.19
C THR A 285 -10.30 -3.78 -17.22
N GLY A 286 -9.19 -3.58 -16.53
CA GLY A 286 -8.60 -4.46 -15.54
C GLY A 286 -7.19 -4.02 -15.22
N ALA A 287 -6.57 -4.65 -14.22
CA ALA A 287 -5.18 -4.43 -13.86
C ALA A 287 -4.48 -5.73 -13.47
N LEU A 288 -3.17 -5.75 -13.65
CA LEU A 288 -2.29 -6.76 -13.11
C LEU A 288 -1.70 -6.23 -11.80
N VAL A 289 -2.04 -6.85 -10.69
CA VAL A 289 -1.54 -6.50 -9.38
C VAL A 289 -0.55 -7.56 -8.89
N PRO A 290 0.59 -7.17 -8.31
CA PRO A 290 1.50 -8.11 -7.67
C PRO A 290 0.79 -8.85 -6.53
N GLY A 291 0.97 -10.16 -6.47
CA GLY A 291 0.45 -11.01 -5.41
C GLY A 291 1.49 -12.03 -4.97
N ILE A 292 1.20 -12.80 -3.93
CA ILE A 292 2.10 -13.84 -3.44
C ILE A 292 2.26 -14.92 -4.52
N GLY A 293 3.37 -14.87 -5.25
CA GLY A 293 3.73 -15.80 -6.30
C GLY A 293 2.96 -15.71 -7.63
N LYS A 294 1.97 -14.81 -7.75
CA LYS A 294 1.17 -14.63 -8.99
C LYS A 294 0.62 -13.22 -9.10
N GLN A 295 0.44 -12.75 -10.33
CA GLN A 295 -0.36 -11.56 -10.60
C GLN A 295 -1.84 -11.90 -10.57
N LYS A 296 -2.65 -11.01 -9.99
CA LYS A 296 -4.11 -11.09 -9.99
C LYS A 296 -4.71 -10.06 -10.93
N SER A 297 -5.86 -10.42 -11.51
CA SER A 297 -6.68 -9.49 -12.29
C SER A 297 -7.59 -8.71 -11.35
N ALA A 298 -7.63 -7.41 -11.52
CA ALA A 298 -8.59 -6.52 -10.86
C ALA A 298 -9.89 -6.43 -11.70
N PRO A 299 -11.03 -6.08 -11.09
CA PRO A 299 -12.24 -5.73 -11.81
C PRO A 299 -12.04 -4.46 -12.67
N THR A 300 -13.04 -4.05 -13.43
CA THR A 300 -13.04 -2.75 -14.13
C THR A 300 -13.13 -1.60 -13.11
N PHE A 301 -12.33 -0.54 -13.29
CA PHE A 301 -12.23 0.55 -12.32
C PHE A 301 -11.86 1.89 -12.97
N TYR A 302 -12.07 2.98 -12.25
CA TYR A 302 -11.66 4.33 -12.65
C TYR A 302 -10.24 4.67 -12.19
N SER A 303 -9.91 4.39 -10.95
CA SER A 303 -8.60 4.69 -10.37
C SER A 303 -8.23 3.66 -9.30
N ALA A 304 -6.96 3.63 -8.93
CA ALA A 304 -6.43 2.69 -7.95
C ALA A 304 -5.48 3.39 -6.98
N ALA A 305 -5.38 2.83 -5.78
CA ALA A 305 -4.42 3.25 -4.76
C ALA A 305 -3.81 2.03 -4.07
N ALA A 306 -2.58 2.19 -3.58
CA ALA A 306 -1.89 1.15 -2.83
C ALA A 306 -1.75 1.55 -1.36
N VAL A 307 -2.03 0.60 -0.48
CA VAL A 307 -1.79 0.72 0.97
C VAL A 307 -0.81 -0.38 1.38
N PRO A 308 0.52 -0.14 1.28
CA PRO A 308 1.53 -1.09 1.71
C PRO A 308 1.39 -1.43 3.19
N ARG A 309 1.48 -2.72 3.51
CA ARG A 309 1.47 -3.29 4.85
C ARG A 309 2.79 -4.02 5.11
N GLN A 310 3.03 -4.46 6.32
CA GLN A 310 4.27 -5.20 6.65
C GLN A 310 4.46 -6.47 5.80
N ASN A 311 3.38 -7.21 5.54
CA ASN A 311 3.45 -8.53 4.90
C ASN A 311 2.77 -8.59 3.52
N TYR A 312 2.04 -7.57 3.12
CA TYR A 312 1.30 -7.52 1.86
C TYR A 312 0.97 -6.08 1.50
N THR A 313 0.48 -5.86 0.29
CA THR A 313 -0.11 -4.58 -0.11
C THR A 313 -1.62 -4.76 -0.27
N LEU A 314 -2.40 -3.89 0.36
CA LEU A 314 -3.81 -3.77 0.10
C LEU A 314 -3.98 -2.85 -1.12
N TRP A 315 -4.50 -3.41 -2.21
CA TRP A 315 -4.83 -2.69 -3.42
C TRP A 315 -6.28 -2.24 -3.35
N VAL A 316 -6.50 -0.97 -3.60
CA VAL A 316 -7.81 -0.32 -3.51
C VAL A 316 -8.18 0.17 -4.90
N PHE A 317 -9.36 -0.22 -5.41
CA PHE A 317 -9.86 0.17 -6.72
C PHE A 317 -11.23 0.82 -6.60
N SER A 318 -11.39 2.01 -7.19
CA SER A 318 -12.70 2.64 -7.36
C SER A 318 -13.38 2.00 -8.57
N GLY A 319 -14.28 1.05 -8.30
CA GLY A 319 -14.92 0.21 -9.31
C GLY A 319 -15.89 0.95 -10.21
N LEU A 320 -16.04 0.45 -11.45
CA LEU A 320 -17.03 0.97 -12.40
C LEU A 320 -18.48 0.70 -11.95
N ASP A 321 -18.67 -0.25 -11.05
CA ASP A 321 -19.94 -0.57 -10.41
C ASP A 321 -20.31 0.38 -9.24
N GLY A 322 -19.49 1.40 -9.01
CA GLY A 322 -19.65 2.35 -7.90
C GLY A 322 -19.26 1.79 -6.53
N GLN A 323 -18.56 0.65 -6.49
CA GLN A 323 -18.10 0.04 -5.26
C GLN A 323 -16.58 0.15 -5.12
N LEU A 324 -16.11 0.04 -3.89
CA LEU A 324 -14.68 -0.01 -3.60
C LEU A 324 -14.23 -1.47 -3.49
N HIS A 325 -13.36 -1.90 -4.40
CA HIS A 325 -12.78 -3.23 -4.40
C HIS A 325 -11.43 -3.24 -3.69
N LEU A 326 -11.26 -4.20 -2.80
CA LEU A 326 -10.08 -4.38 -1.96
C LEU A 326 -9.42 -5.72 -2.27
N LEU A 327 -8.20 -5.69 -2.82
CA LEU A 327 -7.44 -6.89 -3.14
C LEU A 327 -6.18 -6.97 -2.30
N ASP A 328 -5.91 -8.10 -1.66
CA ASP A 328 -4.69 -8.34 -0.86
C ASP A 328 -3.77 -9.43 -1.42
N GLY A 329 -3.95 -9.77 -2.67
CA GLY A 329 -3.22 -10.86 -3.33
C GLY A 329 -3.92 -12.22 -3.21
N ILE A 330 -4.83 -12.43 -2.25
CA ILE A 330 -5.56 -13.69 -2.06
C ILE A 330 -7.07 -13.47 -2.15
N ASN A 331 -7.57 -12.43 -1.49
CA ASN A 331 -8.99 -12.15 -1.39
C ASN A 331 -9.34 -10.91 -2.20
N ASP A 332 -10.50 -10.96 -2.82
CA ASP A 332 -11.21 -9.82 -3.37
C ASP A 332 -12.43 -9.57 -2.49
N GLN A 333 -12.51 -8.37 -1.94
CA GLN A 333 -13.59 -7.95 -1.05
C GLN A 333 -14.14 -6.61 -1.52
N VAL A 334 -15.44 -6.47 -1.48
CA VAL A 334 -16.12 -5.21 -1.76
C VAL A 334 -16.46 -4.51 -0.46
N ALA A 335 -16.10 -3.26 -0.34
CA ALA A 335 -16.48 -2.42 0.80
C ALA A 335 -17.83 -1.75 0.52
N THR A 336 -18.86 -2.11 1.29
CA THR A 336 -20.27 -1.85 0.97
C THR A 336 -20.85 -0.53 1.50
N LYS A 337 -20.09 0.25 2.26
CA LYS A 337 -20.63 1.47 2.95
C LYS A 337 -19.86 2.74 2.62
N ILE A 338 -19.27 2.79 1.44
CA ILE A 338 -18.39 3.88 1.07
C ILE A 338 -19.02 4.68 -0.06
N HIS A 339 -19.11 5.98 0.17
CA HIS A 339 -19.51 6.94 -0.84
C HIS A 339 -18.29 7.79 -1.24
N TRP A 340 -17.49 7.27 -2.17
CA TRP A 340 -16.39 8.00 -2.78
C TRP A 340 -16.71 8.32 -4.23
N GLY A 341 -16.00 9.29 -4.79
CA GLY A 341 -15.98 9.55 -6.21
C GLY A 341 -15.09 8.54 -6.96
N SER A 342 -14.87 8.83 -8.23
CA SER A 342 -14.12 7.95 -9.13
C SER A 342 -12.61 7.97 -8.90
N ASP A 343 -12.07 9.04 -8.33
CA ASP A 343 -10.63 9.28 -8.27
C ASP A 343 -10.08 9.10 -6.86
N ILE A 344 -9.07 8.23 -6.77
CA ILE A 344 -8.34 7.92 -5.53
C ILE A 344 -6.84 7.88 -5.80
N ALA A 345 -6.04 8.22 -4.79
CA ALA A 345 -4.58 8.13 -4.81
C ALA A 345 -4.00 7.73 -3.47
N GLY A 346 -2.94 6.92 -3.47
CA GLY A 346 -2.19 6.57 -2.27
C GLY A 346 -1.22 7.69 -1.87
N VAL A 347 -1.20 8.07 -0.60
CA VAL A 347 -0.25 9.07 -0.07
C VAL A 347 0.32 8.57 1.25
N ARG A 348 1.62 8.69 1.42
CA ARG A 348 2.31 8.31 2.66
C ARG A 348 2.71 9.56 3.44
N THR A 349 2.31 9.63 4.70
CA THR A 349 2.75 10.69 5.61
C THR A 349 3.88 10.21 6.52
N ALA A 350 4.73 11.12 6.96
CA ALA A 350 5.82 10.80 7.89
C ALA A 350 5.32 10.45 9.31
N CYS A 351 4.11 10.85 9.66
CA CYS A 351 3.55 10.73 11.01
C CYS A 351 2.60 9.55 11.19
N ARG A 352 2.40 8.75 10.18
CA ARG A 352 1.56 7.56 10.21
C ARG A 352 2.35 6.33 9.77
N GLN A 353 2.00 5.18 10.31
CA GLN A 353 2.70 3.94 9.94
C GLN A 353 2.29 3.42 8.57
N ASN A 354 1.03 3.61 8.20
CA ASN A 354 0.46 3.14 6.93
C ASN A 354 0.25 4.31 5.96
N ALA A 355 0.21 3.99 4.67
CA ALA A 355 -0.23 4.95 3.67
C ALA A 355 -1.73 5.27 3.83
N GLN A 356 -2.09 6.49 3.46
CA GLN A 356 -3.46 6.95 3.39
C GLN A 356 -3.96 6.87 1.95
N VAL A 357 -5.27 6.76 1.77
CA VAL A 357 -5.92 6.93 0.48
C VAL A 357 -6.66 8.27 0.51
N VAL A 358 -6.28 9.14 -0.40
CA VAL A 358 -7.03 10.36 -0.70
C VAL A 358 -8.09 10.01 -1.74
N ALA A 359 -9.33 10.34 -1.45
CA ALA A 359 -10.47 10.07 -2.32
C ALA A 359 -11.27 11.33 -2.60
N THR A 360 -11.82 11.43 -3.81
CA THR A 360 -12.80 12.45 -4.17
C THR A 360 -14.15 12.15 -3.51
N SER A 361 -14.96 13.17 -3.29
CA SER A 361 -16.36 13.02 -2.90
C SER A 361 -17.18 12.39 -4.05
N PRO A 362 -18.33 11.78 -3.76
CA PRO A 362 -19.25 11.38 -4.82
C PRO A 362 -19.71 12.60 -5.63
N GLY A 363 -19.82 12.41 -6.95
CA GLY A 363 -20.10 13.51 -7.91
C GLY A 363 -21.53 14.03 -7.92
N GLU A 364 -22.15 14.19 -6.75
CA GLU A 364 -23.50 14.73 -6.58
C GLU A 364 -23.54 16.27 -6.65
N ASP A 365 -22.40 16.90 -6.35
CA ASP A 365 -22.24 18.34 -6.34
C ASP A 365 -21.45 18.83 -7.58
N SER A 366 -21.63 20.12 -7.91
CA SER A 366 -20.84 20.77 -8.96
C SER A 366 -19.36 20.98 -8.62
N GLN A 367 -19.00 20.73 -7.37
CA GLN A 367 -17.65 20.87 -6.83
C GLN A 367 -17.28 19.61 -6.05
N ASP A 368 -16.10 19.11 -6.33
CA ASP A 368 -15.55 17.99 -5.57
C ASP A 368 -14.94 18.44 -4.24
N ALA A 369 -14.79 17.48 -3.35
CA ALA A 369 -13.96 17.62 -2.16
C ALA A 369 -13.02 16.43 -2.07
N LEU A 370 -11.87 16.60 -1.42
CA LEU A 370 -10.93 15.53 -1.09
C LEU A 370 -11.03 15.19 0.38
N GLN A 371 -10.90 13.91 0.70
CA GLN A 371 -10.78 13.45 2.07
C GLN A 371 -9.75 12.32 2.15
N ALA A 372 -8.98 12.28 3.23
CA ALA A 372 -7.99 11.23 3.47
C ALA A 372 -8.54 10.16 4.39
N PHE A 373 -8.22 8.91 4.06
CA PHE A 373 -8.66 7.72 4.78
C PHE A 373 -7.48 6.81 5.10
N GLU A 374 -7.54 6.18 6.26
CA GLU A 374 -6.71 5.04 6.62
C GLU A 374 -7.53 3.75 6.55
N PHE A 375 -6.82 2.66 6.34
CA PHE A 375 -7.38 1.32 6.41
C PHE A 375 -6.74 0.61 7.60
N PRO A 376 -7.21 0.79 8.83
CA PRO A 376 -6.66 0.01 9.97
C PRO A 376 -6.81 -1.48 9.72
N ASP A 377 -7.92 -1.89 9.12
CA ASP A 377 -8.14 -3.22 8.55
C ASP A 377 -8.56 -3.07 7.07
N ARG A 378 -9.73 -3.50 6.70
CA ARG A 378 -10.28 -3.44 5.32
C ARG A 378 -11.36 -2.38 5.15
N GLU A 379 -11.78 -1.75 6.22
CA GLU A 379 -12.72 -0.64 6.15
C GLU A 379 -11.99 0.70 6.28
N PRO A 380 -12.29 1.68 5.42
CA PRO A 380 -11.68 2.98 5.48
C PRO A 380 -12.22 3.79 6.67
N LEU A 381 -11.29 4.42 7.36
CA LEU A 381 -11.54 5.38 8.43
C LEU A 381 -11.09 6.76 7.97
N ALA A 382 -12.00 7.74 7.99
CA ALA A 382 -11.64 9.12 7.67
C ALA A 382 -10.66 9.68 8.72
N VAL A 383 -9.55 10.22 8.25
CA VAL A 383 -8.45 10.74 9.09
C VAL A 383 -8.15 12.21 8.83
N SER A 384 -8.89 12.85 7.94
CA SER A 384 -8.84 14.29 7.68
C SER A 384 -10.24 14.89 7.64
N GLN A 385 -10.30 16.21 7.74
CA GLN A 385 -11.48 16.95 7.30
C GLN A 385 -11.57 16.92 5.77
N LYS A 386 -12.78 17.16 5.23
CA LYS A 386 -12.96 17.35 3.80
C LYS A 386 -12.29 18.65 3.35
N LEU A 387 -11.52 18.59 2.28
CA LEU A 387 -10.96 19.74 1.58
C LEU A 387 -11.89 20.06 0.40
N PRO A 388 -12.71 21.11 0.45
CA PRO A 388 -13.52 21.52 -0.69
C PRO A 388 -12.62 22.06 -1.82
N LEU A 389 -12.96 21.73 -3.07
CA LEU A 389 -12.25 22.19 -4.26
C LEU A 389 -13.11 23.20 -5.02
N GLN A 390 -12.47 24.02 -5.87
CA GLN A 390 -13.17 25.03 -6.68
C GLN A 390 -13.72 24.47 -8.01
N GLY A 391 -13.92 23.17 -8.10
CA GLY A 391 -14.43 22.53 -9.30
C GLY A 391 -14.35 21.01 -9.23
N THR A 392 -14.44 20.37 -10.39
CA THR A 392 -14.42 18.91 -10.52
C THR A 392 -13.01 18.39 -10.74
N VAL A 393 -12.64 17.30 -10.07
CA VAL A 393 -11.37 16.60 -10.27
C VAL A 393 -11.42 15.86 -11.62
N THR A 394 -10.45 16.13 -12.46
CA THR A 394 -10.30 15.47 -13.78
C THR A 394 -9.15 14.46 -13.79
N ALA A 395 -8.21 14.59 -12.86
CA ALA A 395 -7.14 13.62 -12.63
C ALA A 395 -6.65 13.67 -11.17
N LEU A 396 -6.33 12.52 -10.62
CA LEU A 396 -5.73 12.38 -9.29
C LEU A 396 -4.71 11.23 -9.33
N TRP A 397 -3.43 11.56 -9.12
CA TRP A 397 -2.35 10.60 -9.23
C TRP A 397 -1.35 10.73 -8.09
N THR A 398 -0.91 9.60 -7.56
CA THR A 398 0.19 9.53 -6.61
C THR A 398 1.49 10.03 -7.24
N THR A 399 2.27 10.82 -6.51
CA THR A 399 3.62 11.23 -6.94
C THR A 399 4.59 10.03 -6.98
N PRO A 400 5.68 10.09 -7.76
CA PRO A 400 6.67 9.00 -7.80
C PRO A 400 7.29 8.67 -6.44
N ALA A 401 7.38 9.63 -5.52
CA ALA A 401 7.86 9.43 -4.15
C ALA A 401 6.81 8.78 -3.24
N GLY A 402 5.52 8.86 -3.62
CA GLY A 402 4.41 8.32 -2.84
C GLY A 402 4.04 9.12 -1.60
N ASP A 403 4.60 10.33 -1.43
CA ASP A 403 4.41 11.21 -0.28
C ASP A 403 3.40 12.33 -0.53
N ALA A 404 2.96 12.48 -1.77
CA ALA A 404 1.99 13.47 -2.22
C ALA A 404 1.12 12.90 -3.33
N ALA A 405 0.07 13.62 -3.67
CA ALA A 405 -0.72 13.37 -4.88
C ALA A 405 -0.85 14.65 -5.71
N ARG A 406 -0.98 14.50 -7.01
CA ARG A 406 -1.26 15.58 -7.96
C ARG A 406 -2.71 15.53 -8.36
N VAL A 407 -3.36 16.66 -8.25
CA VAL A 407 -4.78 16.83 -8.52
C VAL A 407 -4.93 17.84 -9.64
N VAL A 408 -5.70 17.50 -10.65
CA VAL A 408 -6.12 18.44 -11.67
C VAL A 408 -7.59 18.73 -11.46
N ILE A 409 -7.92 20.01 -11.34
CA ILE A 409 -9.26 20.51 -11.06
C ILE A 409 -9.71 21.35 -12.25
N ARG A 410 -10.84 21.02 -12.83
CA ARG A 410 -11.53 21.94 -13.74
C ARG A 410 -12.30 22.95 -12.93
N ASN A 411 -11.72 24.13 -12.77
CA ASN A 411 -12.27 25.21 -11.96
C ASN A 411 -13.61 25.69 -12.53
N SER A 412 -14.66 25.64 -11.73
CA SER A 412 -16.01 25.98 -12.17
C SER A 412 -16.25 27.48 -12.37
N GLU A 413 -15.42 28.34 -11.75
CA GLU A 413 -15.54 29.80 -11.88
C GLU A 413 -14.78 30.34 -13.10
N THR A 414 -13.54 29.85 -13.29
CA THR A 414 -12.66 30.33 -14.37
C THR A 414 -12.73 29.50 -15.64
N GLY A 415 -13.23 28.27 -15.56
CA GLY A 415 -13.21 27.28 -16.64
C GLY A 415 -11.83 26.69 -16.93
N LYS A 416 -10.77 27.11 -16.22
CA LYS A 416 -9.40 26.65 -16.38
C LYS A 416 -9.15 25.30 -15.72
N TYR A 417 -8.06 24.68 -16.11
CA TYR A 417 -7.52 23.49 -15.45
C TYR A 417 -6.41 23.92 -14.49
N ASP A 418 -6.66 23.74 -13.22
CA ASP A 418 -5.74 24.07 -12.14
C ASP A 418 -5.08 22.77 -11.66
N ALA A 419 -3.78 22.63 -11.78
CA ALA A 419 -3.04 21.53 -11.22
C ALA A 419 -2.40 21.94 -9.90
N VAL A 420 -2.62 21.13 -8.87
CA VAL A 420 -2.07 21.33 -7.52
C VAL A 420 -1.39 20.04 -7.03
N GLU A 421 -0.38 20.19 -6.20
CA GLU A 421 0.18 19.10 -5.43
C GLU A 421 -0.37 19.16 -4.01
N ILE A 422 -0.84 18.03 -3.51
CA ILE A 422 -1.38 17.89 -2.16
C ILE A 422 -0.53 16.92 -1.35
N ASN A 423 -0.18 17.31 -0.14
CA ASN A 423 0.41 16.45 0.88
C ASN A 423 -0.43 16.47 2.14
N LEU A 424 -0.25 15.44 2.94
CA LEU A 424 -0.89 15.29 4.23
C LEU A 424 0.13 15.56 5.33
N THR A 425 -0.18 16.47 6.22
CA THR A 425 0.64 16.77 7.40
C THR A 425 -0.12 16.39 8.67
N CYS A 426 0.64 16.08 9.72
CA CYS A 426 0.04 15.88 11.03
C CYS A 426 -0.41 17.22 11.57
N GLY A 427 -1.64 17.31 12.04
CA GLY A 427 -2.12 18.50 12.74
C GLY A 427 -1.21 18.82 13.94
N GLN A 428 -0.93 20.09 14.13
CA GLN A 428 -0.27 20.62 15.31
C GLN A 428 -1.26 20.70 16.47
#